data_d157f6640cf20d0aa3201e1056039903
#
_entry.id   d157f6640cf20d0aa3201e1056039903
#
_cell.length_a   1.000
_cell.length_b   1.000
_cell.length_c   1.000
_cell.angle_alpha   90.00
_cell.angle_beta   90.00
_cell.angle_gamma   90.00
#
_symmetry.space_group_name_H-M   'P 1'
#
loop_
_entity.id
_entity.type
_entity.pdbx_description
1 polymer ?
#
loop_
_entity_poly.entity_id
_entity_poly.type
_entity_poly.pdbx_seq_one_letter_code
_entity_poly.pdbx_strand_id
1 'polypeptide(L)'
;MSTATVSSAIKDANRNTPFSKRFKSQWWRHLLGIIAVVFAAFPLVYVLSASLAPGGTLTGSNKLFSQTDFSNYSKLVSDPVRPYGQWYLNTLIIAAVTAVLTVFLGALAAYSFSRMRFKGRRGGLLALMLVQMFPQLLTVVAIFLLLTWIGDVYPVLGIGSRLALIMVYLGGALGANTYLMYG
;
A
#
# COMPACT_ATOMS: atom_id res chain seq x y z
N MET A 1 39.58 -20.37 -17.73
CA MET A 1 39.51 -19.38 -16.64
C MET A 1 38.11 -19.52 -16.03
N SER A 2 38.06 -19.87 -14.75
CA SER A 2 36.74 -20.14 -14.07
C SER A 2 35.96 -18.82 -13.88
N THR A 3 34.66 -18.86 -14.11
CA THR A 3 33.73 -17.73 -13.90
C THR A 3 33.80 -17.16 -12.47
N ALA A 4 34.19 -17.95 -11.50
CA ALA A 4 34.42 -17.54 -10.11
C ALA A 4 35.60 -16.58 -9.93
N THR A 5 36.69 -16.75 -10.70
CA THR A 5 37.86 -15.85 -10.63
C THR A 5 37.58 -14.49 -11.26
N VAL A 6 36.75 -14.40 -12.30
CA VAL A 6 36.33 -13.14 -12.91
C VAL A 6 35.39 -12.37 -11.98
N SER A 7 34.48 -13.06 -11.31
CA SER A 7 33.55 -12.44 -10.34
C SER A 7 34.26 -11.85 -9.12
N SER A 8 35.26 -12.57 -8.59
CA SER A 8 36.07 -12.06 -7.46
C SER A 8 36.91 -10.84 -7.84
N ALA A 9 37.54 -10.86 -9.01
CA ALA A 9 38.33 -9.73 -9.52
C ALA A 9 37.50 -8.47 -9.76
N ILE A 10 36.26 -8.61 -10.27
CA ILE A 10 35.31 -7.48 -10.43
C ILE A 10 34.90 -6.93 -9.06
N LYS A 11 34.69 -7.80 -8.07
CA LYS A 11 34.29 -7.40 -6.72
C LYS A 11 35.40 -6.66 -5.99
N ASP A 12 36.65 -7.09 -6.16
CA ASP A 12 37.82 -6.45 -5.56
C ASP A 12 38.20 -5.13 -6.24
N ALA A 13 38.10 -5.04 -7.57
CA ALA A 13 38.26 -3.80 -8.31
C ALA A 13 37.23 -2.73 -7.91
N ASN A 14 35.99 -3.17 -7.58
CA ASN A 14 34.93 -2.28 -7.14
C ASN A 14 35.10 -1.82 -5.69
N ARG A 15 35.81 -2.59 -4.85
CA ARG A 15 36.06 -2.27 -3.44
C ARG A 15 37.16 -1.23 -3.26
N ASN A 16 38.12 -1.17 -4.18
CA ASN A 16 39.31 -0.31 -4.09
C ASN A 16 39.21 1.02 -4.87
N THR A 17 38.05 1.31 -5.48
CA THR A 17 37.86 2.62 -6.14
C THR A 17 37.52 3.69 -5.10
N PRO A 18 38.33 4.77 -4.98
CA PRO A 18 38.05 5.83 -4.01
C PRO A 18 36.66 6.45 -4.30
N PHE A 19 35.93 6.78 -3.24
CA PHE A 19 34.58 7.32 -3.28
C PHE A 19 34.43 8.49 -4.27
N SER A 20 35.45 9.34 -4.38
CA SER A 20 35.45 10.48 -5.30
C SER A 20 35.43 10.06 -6.79
N LYS A 21 36.08 8.95 -7.17
CA LYS A 21 36.05 8.43 -8.55
C LYS A 21 34.70 7.82 -8.89
N ARG A 22 34.08 7.14 -7.94
CA ARG A 22 32.70 6.61 -8.11
C ARG A 22 31.69 7.74 -8.27
N PHE A 23 31.82 8.79 -7.47
CA PHE A 23 30.93 9.94 -7.54
C PHE A 23 31.06 10.66 -8.89
N LYS A 24 32.29 10.91 -9.37
CA LYS A 24 32.51 11.52 -10.70
C LYS A 24 31.99 10.70 -11.88
N SER A 25 32.02 9.37 -11.77
CA SER A 25 31.52 8.48 -12.83
C SER A 25 29.99 8.33 -12.82
N GLN A 26 29.32 8.60 -11.70
CA GLN A 26 27.88 8.38 -11.52
C GLN A 26 27.10 9.66 -11.18
N TRP A 27 27.73 10.84 -11.26
CA TRP A 27 27.10 12.11 -10.87
C TRP A 27 25.77 12.39 -11.58
N TRP A 28 25.69 12.04 -12.85
CA TRP A 28 24.47 12.20 -13.64
C TRP A 28 23.29 11.36 -13.10
N ARG A 29 23.57 10.18 -12.54
CA ARG A 29 22.55 9.33 -11.88
C ARG A 29 22.05 9.99 -10.61
N HIS A 30 22.93 10.59 -9.84
CA HIS A 30 22.57 11.36 -8.65
C HIS A 30 21.77 12.62 -9.02
N LEU A 31 22.15 13.29 -10.10
CA LEU A 31 21.42 14.45 -10.63
C LEU A 31 20.00 14.05 -11.03
N LEU A 32 19.83 12.99 -11.82
CA LEU A 32 18.51 12.46 -12.19
C LEU A 32 17.72 12.02 -10.97
N GLY A 33 18.36 11.37 -10.00
CA GLY A 33 17.73 10.99 -8.74
C GLY A 33 17.24 12.20 -7.96
N ILE A 34 18.02 13.24 -7.84
CA ILE A 34 17.62 14.49 -7.17
C ILE A 34 16.45 15.16 -7.89
N ILE A 35 16.50 15.25 -9.22
CA ILE A 35 15.39 15.81 -10.02
C ILE A 35 14.10 14.99 -9.78
N ALA A 36 14.20 13.67 -9.81
CA ALA A 36 13.05 12.79 -9.54
C ALA A 36 12.51 12.97 -8.11
N VAL A 37 13.39 13.10 -7.11
CA VAL A 37 12.98 13.35 -5.72
C VAL A 37 12.31 14.71 -5.57
N VAL A 38 12.87 15.77 -6.15
CA VAL A 38 12.28 17.12 -6.11
C VAL A 38 10.90 17.12 -6.78
N PHE A 39 10.80 16.48 -7.95
CA PHE A 39 9.52 16.34 -8.64
C PHE A 39 8.49 15.56 -7.82
N ALA A 40 8.88 14.44 -7.22
CA ALA A 40 8.00 13.63 -6.38
C ALA A 40 7.65 14.30 -5.03
N ALA A 41 8.57 15.11 -4.47
CA ALA A 41 8.34 15.83 -3.23
C ALA A 41 7.44 17.08 -3.42
N PHE A 42 7.42 17.66 -4.62
CA PHE A 42 6.66 18.89 -4.88
C PHE A 42 5.17 18.79 -4.49
N PRO A 43 4.41 17.74 -4.89
CA PRO A 43 3.01 17.60 -4.48
C PRO A 43 2.85 17.50 -2.96
N LEU A 44 3.77 16.83 -2.27
CA LEU A 44 3.72 16.69 -0.80
C LEU A 44 3.96 18.03 -0.11
N VAL A 45 4.95 18.79 -0.56
CA VAL A 45 5.24 20.15 -0.05
C VAL A 45 4.08 21.08 -0.33
N TYR A 46 3.46 20.98 -1.51
CA TYR A 46 2.29 21.78 -1.86
C TYR A 46 1.09 21.46 -0.95
N VAL A 47 0.76 20.19 -0.74
CA VAL A 47 -0.32 19.78 0.17
C VAL A 47 -0.05 20.23 1.59
N LEU A 48 1.19 20.10 2.07
CA LEU A 48 1.58 20.60 3.40
C LEU A 48 1.39 22.11 3.51
N SER A 49 1.84 22.87 2.52
CA SER A 49 1.64 24.31 2.46
C SER A 49 0.17 24.71 2.44
N ALA A 50 -0.64 24.02 1.65
CA ALA A 50 -2.08 24.24 1.55
C ALA A 50 -2.82 23.91 2.87
N SER A 51 -2.39 22.87 3.58
CA SER A 51 -2.98 22.49 4.88
C SER A 51 -2.78 23.53 5.96
N LEU A 52 -1.69 24.32 5.86
CA LEU A 52 -1.36 25.41 6.76
C LEU A 52 -1.92 26.76 6.30
N ALA A 53 -2.52 26.85 5.14
CA ALA A 53 -3.11 28.08 4.62
C ALA A 53 -4.46 28.39 5.30
N PRO A 54 -4.72 29.64 5.70
CA PRO A 54 -6.01 30.03 6.25
C PRO A 54 -7.16 29.71 5.28
N GLY A 55 -8.19 29.02 5.78
CA GLY A 55 -9.35 28.64 4.99
C GLY A 55 -9.22 27.35 4.18
N GLY A 56 -8.05 26.67 4.17
CA GLY A 56 -7.88 25.34 3.58
C GLY A 56 -8.13 25.24 2.07
N THR A 57 -8.14 26.37 1.35
CA THR A 57 -8.43 26.41 -0.08
C THR A 57 -7.14 26.26 -0.89
N LEU A 58 -7.11 25.23 -1.74
CA LEU A 58 -6.03 25.01 -2.70
C LEU A 58 -5.89 26.17 -3.71
N THR A 59 -6.95 26.96 -3.90
CA THR A 59 -7.04 28.02 -4.90
C THR A 59 -6.51 29.38 -4.46
N GLY A 60 -6.20 29.58 -3.16
CA GLY A 60 -5.79 30.88 -2.63
C GLY A 60 -4.28 31.04 -2.40
N SER A 61 -3.50 29.97 -2.40
CA SER A 61 -2.07 30.02 -2.05
C SER A 61 -1.17 29.97 -3.28
N ASN A 62 -1.10 31.07 -4.02
CA ASN A 62 -0.08 31.22 -5.08
C ASN A 62 1.36 31.26 -4.56
N LYS A 63 1.55 31.30 -3.24
CA LYS A 63 2.87 31.28 -2.58
C LYS A 63 2.90 30.18 -1.53
N LEU A 64 3.87 29.28 -1.65
CA LEU A 64 4.12 28.25 -0.66
C LEU A 64 4.45 28.90 0.70
N PHE A 65 3.80 28.41 1.77
CA PHE A 65 4.02 28.83 3.16
C PHE A 65 3.87 30.35 3.39
N SER A 66 3.00 31.03 2.64
CA SER A 66 2.78 32.47 2.80
C SER A 66 2.19 32.85 4.17
N GLN A 67 1.41 31.96 4.73
CA GLN A 67 0.85 32.07 6.09
C GLN A 67 0.82 30.67 6.72
N THR A 68 1.16 30.58 7.99
CA THR A 68 1.11 29.33 8.76
C THR A 68 0.03 29.45 9.82
N ASP A 69 -1.08 28.74 9.59
CA ASP A 69 -2.22 28.70 10.50
C ASP A 69 -2.59 27.25 10.80
N PHE A 70 -2.69 26.90 12.07
CA PHE A 70 -3.09 25.57 12.53
C PHE A 70 -4.60 25.44 12.76
N SER A 71 -5.40 26.48 12.46
CA SER A 71 -6.85 26.46 12.66
C SER A 71 -7.55 25.34 11.90
N ASN A 72 -7.03 24.96 10.73
CA ASN A 72 -7.57 23.85 9.94
C ASN A 72 -7.49 22.51 10.70
N TYR A 73 -6.39 22.27 11.41
CA TYR A 73 -6.21 21.06 12.22
C TYR A 73 -7.10 21.06 13.46
N SER A 74 -7.25 22.24 14.11
CA SER A 74 -8.17 22.39 15.23
C SER A 74 -9.62 22.12 14.78
N LYS A 75 -10.05 22.71 13.66
CA LYS A 75 -11.37 22.48 13.07
C LYS A 75 -11.59 21.00 12.71
N LEU A 76 -10.55 20.35 12.16
CA LEU A 76 -10.63 18.92 11.79
C LEU A 76 -10.97 18.03 13.00
N VAL A 77 -10.39 18.33 14.16
CA VAL A 77 -10.60 17.53 15.39
C VAL A 77 -11.89 17.90 16.10
N SER A 78 -12.29 19.20 16.04
CA SER A 78 -13.45 19.72 16.78
C SER A 78 -14.76 19.74 15.99
N ASP A 79 -14.75 19.37 14.69
CA ASP A 79 -15.94 19.38 13.84
C ASP A 79 -16.93 18.26 14.26
N PRO A 80 -18.12 18.59 14.83
CA PRO A 80 -19.10 17.60 15.26
C PRO A 80 -19.81 16.92 14.08
N VAL A 81 -19.84 17.55 12.91
CA VAL A 81 -20.52 17.03 11.70
C VAL A 81 -19.62 16.02 10.98
N ARG A 82 -18.31 16.20 11.06
CA ARG A 82 -17.30 15.35 10.43
C ARG A 82 -16.36 14.77 11.47
N PRO A 83 -16.74 13.70 12.15
CA PRO A 83 -15.99 13.15 13.29
C PRO A 83 -14.71 12.42 12.77
N TYR A 84 -13.68 13.19 12.39
CA TYR A 84 -12.43 12.68 11.85
C TYR A 84 -11.75 11.65 12.76
N GLY A 85 -11.78 11.87 14.06
CA GLY A 85 -11.22 10.94 15.04
C GLY A 85 -11.86 9.55 14.96
N GLN A 86 -13.18 9.48 14.77
CA GLN A 86 -13.89 8.21 14.60
C GLN A 86 -13.52 7.53 13.28
N TRP A 87 -13.40 8.29 12.19
CA TRP A 87 -12.99 7.75 10.90
C TRP A 87 -11.57 7.20 10.94
N TYR A 88 -10.67 7.94 11.60
CA TYR A 88 -9.29 7.50 11.79
C TYR A 88 -9.21 6.20 12.60
N LEU A 89 -9.91 6.12 13.75
CA LEU A 89 -9.98 4.91 14.55
C LEU A 89 -10.59 3.73 13.78
N ASN A 90 -11.66 3.96 13.01
CA ASN A 90 -12.26 2.93 12.18
C ASN A 90 -11.25 2.38 11.16
N THR A 91 -10.51 3.26 10.51
CA THR A 91 -9.47 2.87 9.54
C THR A 91 -8.38 2.06 10.22
N LEU A 92 -7.89 2.47 11.39
CA LEU A 92 -6.88 1.73 12.14
C LEU A 92 -7.37 0.33 12.55
N ILE A 93 -8.59 0.23 13.06
CA ILE A 93 -9.18 -1.06 13.48
C ILE A 93 -9.30 -1.99 12.26
N ILE A 94 -9.90 -1.50 11.17
CA ILE A 94 -10.08 -2.30 9.95
C ILE A 94 -8.72 -2.73 9.40
N ALA A 95 -7.77 -1.83 9.29
CA ALA A 95 -6.43 -2.11 8.78
C ALA A 95 -5.70 -3.14 9.66
N ALA A 96 -5.70 -2.95 10.98
CA ALA A 96 -5.02 -3.84 11.91
C ALA A 96 -5.63 -5.26 11.90
N VAL A 97 -6.96 -5.35 11.99
CA VAL A 97 -7.65 -6.65 11.97
C VAL A 97 -7.43 -7.36 10.63
N THR A 98 -7.58 -6.63 9.52
CA THR A 98 -7.35 -7.21 8.19
C THR A 98 -5.91 -7.68 8.03
N ALA A 99 -4.92 -6.89 8.44
CA ALA A 99 -3.50 -7.26 8.34
C ALA A 99 -3.20 -8.54 9.13
N VAL A 100 -3.63 -8.60 10.39
CA VAL A 100 -3.41 -9.78 11.25
C VAL A 100 -4.07 -11.02 10.64
N LEU A 101 -5.34 -10.92 10.24
CA LEU A 101 -6.08 -12.04 9.66
C LEU A 101 -5.48 -12.47 8.32
N THR A 102 -5.07 -11.52 7.48
CA THR A 102 -4.46 -11.83 6.17
C THR A 102 -3.13 -12.57 6.34
N VAL A 103 -2.27 -12.12 7.25
CA VAL A 103 -1.00 -12.80 7.54
C VAL A 103 -1.25 -14.19 8.11
N PHE A 104 -2.14 -14.30 9.09
CA PHE A 104 -2.44 -15.57 9.75
C PHE A 104 -3.04 -16.58 8.75
N LEU A 105 -4.10 -16.21 8.05
CA LEU A 105 -4.75 -17.09 7.09
C LEU A 105 -3.85 -17.40 5.88
N GLY A 106 -3.09 -16.40 5.41
CA GLY A 106 -2.09 -16.56 4.34
C GLY A 106 -1.00 -17.55 4.72
N ALA A 107 -0.48 -17.47 5.96
CA ALA A 107 0.52 -18.41 6.47
C ALA A 107 -0.04 -19.84 6.58
N LEU A 108 -1.27 -20.00 7.08
CA LEU A 108 -1.93 -21.32 7.14
C LEU A 108 -2.15 -21.90 5.75
N ALA A 109 -2.62 -21.10 4.81
CA ALA A 109 -2.79 -21.53 3.42
C ALA A 109 -1.45 -21.88 2.78
N ALA A 110 -0.43 -21.04 2.91
CA ALA A 110 0.90 -21.27 2.40
C ALA A 110 1.53 -22.55 3.00
N TYR A 111 1.38 -22.77 4.30
CA TYR A 111 1.81 -23.99 4.96
C TYR A 111 1.11 -25.21 4.36
N SER A 112 -0.21 -25.17 4.19
CA SER A 112 -0.98 -26.25 3.59
C SER A 112 -0.53 -26.55 2.17
N PHE A 113 -0.36 -25.52 1.36
CA PHE A 113 0.14 -25.67 -0.02
C PHE A 113 1.62 -26.08 -0.10
N SER A 114 2.47 -25.75 0.87
CA SER A 114 3.90 -26.13 0.84
C SER A 114 4.16 -27.51 1.43
N ARG A 115 3.53 -27.85 2.54
CA ARG A 115 3.85 -29.06 3.34
C ARG A 115 2.88 -30.20 3.17
N MET A 116 1.60 -29.93 2.90
CA MET A 116 0.61 -31.00 2.78
C MET A 116 0.56 -31.54 1.36
N ARG A 117 0.44 -32.88 1.23
CA ARG A 117 0.27 -33.58 -0.04
C ARG A 117 -1.21 -33.86 -0.27
N PHE A 118 -1.90 -32.98 -0.99
CA PHE A 118 -3.30 -33.19 -1.35
C PHE A 118 -3.52 -33.08 -2.86
N LYS A 119 -4.57 -33.74 -3.36
CA LYS A 119 -4.98 -33.68 -4.77
C LYS A 119 -5.46 -32.25 -5.07
N GLY A 120 -4.97 -31.66 -6.16
CA GLY A 120 -5.36 -30.30 -6.56
C GLY A 120 -4.46 -29.16 -6.05
N ARG A 121 -3.39 -29.44 -5.29
CA ARG A 121 -2.45 -28.44 -4.75
C ARG A 121 -1.96 -27.43 -5.80
N ARG A 122 -1.46 -27.94 -6.97
CA ARG A 122 -0.98 -27.07 -8.06
C ARG A 122 -2.11 -26.27 -8.70
N GLY A 123 -3.26 -26.92 -8.95
CA GLY A 123 -4.44 -26.26 -9.49
C GLY A 123 -5.00 -25.19 -8.57
N GLY A 124 -5.01 -25.43 -7.26
CA GLY A 124 -5.45 -24.45 -6.26
C GLY A 124 -4.56 -23.20 -6.23
N LEU A 125 -3.24 -23.36 -6.27
CA LEU A 125 -2.31 -22.20 -6.36
C LEU A 125 -2.52 -21.42 -7.67
N LEU A 126 -2.67 -22.11 -8.80
CA LEU A 126 -2.96 -21.44 -10.07
C LEU A 126 -4.30 -20.72 -10.04
N ALA A 127 -5.33 -21.32 -9.46
CA ALA A 127 -6.64 -20.68 -9.31
C ALA A 127 -6.57 -19.40 -8.48
N LEU A 128 -5.83 -19.41 -7.36
CA LEU A 128 -5.59 -18.20 -6.55
C LEU A 128 -4.92 -17.10 -7.35
N MET A 129 -3.94 -17.44 -8.20
CA MET A 129 -3.28 -16.47 -9.08
C MET A 129 -4.22 -15.93 -10.16
N LEU A 130 -5.01 -16.81 -10.80
CA LEU A 130 -5.96 -16.41 -11.84
C LEU A 130 -7.04 -15.46 -11.31
N VAL A 131 -7.55 -15.71 -10.11
CA VAL A 131 -8.51 -14.80 -9.46
C VAL A 131 -7.92 -13.41 -9.25
N GLN A 132 -6.62 -13.30 -8.95
CA GLN A 132 -5.94 -12.02 -8.78
C GLN A 132 -5.76 -11.23 -10.11
N MET A 133 -5.86 -11.91 -11.25
CA MET A 133 -5.78 -11.26 -12.57
C MET A 133 -7.11 -10.61 -12.99
N PHE A 134 -8.18 -10.84 -12.24
CA PHE A 134 -9.48 -10.26 -12.57
C PHE A 134 -9.48 -8.73 -12.39
N PRO A 135 -10.04 -7.95 -13.32
CA PRO A 135 -10.04 -6.50 -13.25
C PRO A 135 -10.73 -5.98 -11.98
N GLN A 136 -10.00 -5.25 -11.14
CA GLN A 136 -10.50 -4.75 -9.86
C GLN A 136 -11.77 -3.90 -10.00
N LEU A 137 -11.89 -3.10 -11.06
CA LEU A 137 -13.07 -2.24 -11.29
C LEU A 137 -14.36 -3.05 -11.45
N LEU A 138 -14.31 -4.20 -12.14
CA LEU A 138 -15.47 -5.08 -12.27
C LEU A 138 -15.79 -5.77 -10.93
N THR A 139 -14.76 -6.12 -10.18
CA THR A 139 -14.90 -6.74 -8.86
C THR A 139 -15.60 -5.80 -7.87
N VAL A 140 -15.27 -4.49 -7.90
CA VAL A 140 -15.89 -3.50 -6.99
C VAL A 140 -17.41 -3.42 -7.20
N VAL A 141 -17.87 -3.39 -8.45
CA VAL A 141 -19.31 -3.36 -8.75
C VAL A 141 -20.00 -4.63 -8.26
N ALA A 142 -19.42 -5.80 -8.53
CA ALA A 142 -19.97 -7.08 -8.09
C ALA A 142 -20.05 -7.19 -6.56
N ILE A 143 -18.98 -6.76 -5.86
CA ILE A 143 -18.96 -6.74 -4.40
C ILE A 143 -20.00 -5.77 -3.84
N PHE A 144 -20.16 -4.59 -4.44
CA PHE A 144 -21.19 -3.64 -4.02
C PHE A 144 -22.59 -4.25 -4.09
N LEU A 145 -22.94 -4.86 -5.22
CA LEU A 145 -24.24 -5.54 -5.39
C LEU A 145 -24.42 -6.70 -4.41
N LEU A 146 -23.38 -7.49 -4.21
CA LEU A 146 -23.39 -8.61 -3.25
C LEU A 146 -23.63 -8.12 -1.82
N LEU A 147 -22.91 -7.08 -1.38
CA LEU A 147 -23.06 -6.52 -0.03
C LEU A 147 -24.42 -5.84 0.16
N THR A 148 -25.00 -5.25 -0.88
CA THR A 148 -26.36 -4.71 -0.83
C THR A 148 -27.35 -5.84 -0.59
N TRP A 149 -27.29 -6.89 -1.39
CA TRP A 149 -28.19 -8.04 -1.28
C TRP A 149 -28.04 -8.81 0.05
N ILE A 150 -26.80 -9.05 0.49
CA ILE A 150 -26.55 -9.71 1.78
C ILE A 150 -27.01 -8.81 2.94
N GLY A 151 -26.83 -7.50 2.81
CA GLY A 151 -27.20 -6.53 3.84
C GLY A 151 -28.70 -6.47 4.12
N ASP A 152 -29.53 -6.77 3.13
CA ASP A 152 -30.99 -6.86 3.27
C ASP A 152 -31.39 -8.03 4.21
N VAL A 153 -30.60 -9.10 4.23
CA VAL A 153 -30.86 -10.29 5.07
C VAL A 153 -30.04 -10.21 6.36
N TYR A 154 -28.79 -9.79 6.28
CA TYR A 154 -27.84 -9.72 7.40
C TYR A 154 -27.21 -8.33 7.47
N PRO A 155 -27.79 -7.35 8.18
CA PRO A 155 -27.30 -5.96 8.24
C PRO A 155 -25.85 -5.84 8.69
N VAL A 156 -25.36 -6.76 9.51
CA VAL A 156 -23.96 -6.79 9.99
C VAL A 156 -22.96 -7.04 8.86
N LEU A 157 -23.39 -7.64 7.75
CA LEU A 157 -22.58 -7.92 6.55
C LEU A 157 -22.90 -7.01 5.38
N GLY A 158 -23.78 -6.02 5.58
CA GLY A 158 -24.22 -5.07 4.57
C GLY A 158 -23.22 -3.91 4.39
N ILE A 159 -23.59 -3.03 3.45
CA ILE A 159 -22.85 -1.79 3.17
C ILE A 159 -22.77 -0.93 4.43
N GLY A 160 -21.58 -0.36 4.69
CA GLY A 160 -21.31 0.45 5.88
C GLY A 160 -20.85 -0.35 7.11
N SER A 161 -20.87 -1.67 7.06
CA SER A 161 -20.35 -2.52 8.13
C SER A 161 -18.82 -2.65 8.06
N ARG A 162 -18.16 -2.50 9.22
CA ARG A 162 -16.70 -2.74 9.36
C ARG A 162 -16.34 -4.19 9.03
N LEU A 163 -17.20 -5.14 9.43
CA LEU A 163 -16.98 -6.56 9.24
C LEU A 163 -17.05 -6.92 7.75
N ALA A 164 -18.03 -6.39 7.02
CA ALA A 164 -18.14 -6.55 5.58
C ALA A 164 -16.87 -6.05 4.87
N LEU A 165 -16.37 -4.87 5.24
CA LEU A 165 -15.16 -4.31 4.63
C LEU A 165 -13.91 -5.16 4.93
N ILE A 166 -13.76 -5.67 6.15
CA ILE A 166 -12.68 -6.59 6.52
C ILE A 166 -12.73 -7.85 5.65
N MET A 167 -13.92 -8.45 5.47
CA MET A 167 -14.08 -9.66 4.63
C MET A 167 -13.72 -9.40 3.17
N VAL A 168 -14.11 -8.26 2.61
CA VAL A 168 -13.76 -7.86 1.25
C VAL A 168 -12.25 -7.72 1.09
N TYR A 169 -11.58 -7.05 2.02
CA TYR A 169 -10.12 -6.90 1.99
C TYR A 169 -9.39 -8.25 2.17
N LEU A 170 -9.89 -9.12 3.04
CA LEU A 170 -9.33 -10.47 3.19
C LEU A 170 -9.43 -11.25 1.88
N GLY A 171 -10.59 -11.25 1.22
CA GLY A 171 -10.77 -11.92 -0.07
C GLY A 171 -9.79 -11.45 -1.13
N GLY A 172 -9.58 -10.12 -1.24
CA GLY A 172 -8.64 -9.53 -2.19
C GLY A 172 -7.17 -9.81 -1.88
N ALA A 173 -6.79 -9.91 -0.60
CA ALA A 173 -5.40 -10.01 -0.18
C ALA A 173 -4.89 -11.46 -0.02
N LEU A 174 -5.75 -12.42 0.31
CA LEU A 174 -5.36 -13.79 0.65
C LEU A 174 -4.61 -14.49 -0.48
N GLY A 175 -5.04 -14.35 -1.72
CA GLY A 175 -4.41 -15.03 -2.86
C GLY A 175 -2.95 -14.59 -3.05
N ALA A 176 -2.69 -13.30 -3.11
CA ALA A 176 -1.35 -12.74 -3.26
C ALA A 176 -0.45 -13.08 -2.08
N ASN A 177 -0.94 -12.92 -0.84
CA ASN A 177 -0.16 -13.22 0.36
C ASN A 177 0.16 -14.71 0.50
N THR A 178 -0.79 -15.60 0.18
CA THR A 178 -0.54 -17.05 0.15
C THR A 178 0.58 -17.40 -0.83
N TYR A 179 0.58 -16.80 -2.02
CA TYR A 179 1.61 -17.04 -3.03
C TYR A 179 2.97 -16.50 -2.58
N LEU A 180 3.03 -15.29 -2.02
CA LEU A 180 4.28 -14.70 -1.52
C LEU A 180 4.90 -15.50 -0.37
N MET A 181 4.07 -16.08 0.49
CA MET A 181 4.52 -16.90 1.63
C MET A 181 4.80 -18.36 1.24
N TYR A 182 4.32 -18.83 0.09
CA TYR A 182 4.55 -20.20 -0.40
C TYR A 182 5.99 -20.43 -0.84
N GLY A 183 6.71 -19.39 -1.36
CA GLY A 183 8.13 -19.45 -1.77
C GLY A 183 9.03 -19.58 -0.58
#